data_7800a5f0ab74deb0b56cefd21a39b5e4
#
_entry.id   7800a5f0ab74deb0b56cefd21a39b5e4
#
_cell.length_a   1.000
_cell.length_b   1.000
_cell.length_c   1.000
_cell.angle_alpha   90.00
_cell.angle_beta   90.00
_cell.angle_gamma   90.00
#
_symmetry.space_group_name_H-M   'P 1'
#
loop_
_entity.id
_entity.type
_entity.pdbx_description
1 polymer ?
#
loop_
_entity_poly.entity_id
_entity_poly.type
_entity_poly.pdbx_seq_one_letter_code
_entity_poly.pdbx_strand_id
1 'polypeptide(L)' 'METITITTEFIKLQDLLKFANLVSTGGEAKQLILDGQVTVNGEECLMRGKKIRPGDVVAFDGGEYTVAYED' A
#
# COMPACT_ATOMS: atom_id res chain seq x y z
N MET A 1 6.79 -12.35 -1.84
CA MET A 1 5.88 -11.24 -2.17
C MET A 1 4.44 -11.69 -1.99
N GLU A 2 3.65 -10.89 -1.31
CA GLU A 2 2.25 -11.20 -1.07
C GLU A 2 1.37 -10.44 -2.06
N THR A 3 0.31 -11.06 -2.53
CA THR A 3 -0.61 -10.44 -3.50
C THR A 3 -1.86 -9.93 -2.79
N ILE A 4 -2.18 -8.66 -3.02
CA ILE A 4 -3.41 -8.04 -2.50
C ILE A 4 -4.37 -7.87 -3.69
N THR A 5 -5.50 -8.56 -3.63
CA THR A 5 -6.46 -8.53 -4.72
C THR A 5 -7.51 -7.46 -4.47
N ILE A 6 -7.74 -6.60 -5.46
CA ILE A 6 -8.76 -5.55 -5.38
C ILE A 6 -9.77 -5.71 -6.50
N THR A 7 -10.97 -5.15 -6.29
CA THR A 7 -12.05 -5.20 -7.27
C THR A 7 -12.34 -3.83 -7.88
N THR A 8 -11.47 -2.86 -7.61
CA THR A 8 -11.57 -1.50 -8.10
C THR A 8 -10.37 -1.19 -8.98
N GLU A 9 -10.39 -0.08 -9.70
CA GLU A 9 -9.28 0.30 -10.58
C GLU A 9 -8.00 0.61 -9.81
N PHE A 10 -8.13 1.05 -8.58
CA PHE A 10 -6.99 1.39 -7.73
C PHE A 10 -7.41 1.30 -6.26
N ILE A 11 -6.41 1.30 -5.39
CA ILE A 11 -6.63 1.44 -3.95
C ILE A 11 -5.67 2.51 -3.44
N LYS A 12 -6.11 3.36 -2.53
CA LYS A 12 -5.22 4.37 -1.95
C LYS A 12 -4.20 3.69 -1.04
N LEU A 13 -2.99 4.22 -1.01
CA LEU A 13 -1.90 3.61 -0.25
C LEU A 13 -2.29 3.38 1.22
N GLN A 14 -2.90 4.38 1.87
CA GLN A 14 -3.30 4.22 3.27
C GLN A 14 -4.33 3.08 3.44
N ASP A 15 -5.23 2.94 2.47
CA ASP A 15 -6.24 1.89 2.53
C ASP A 15 -5.64 0.52 2.25
N LEU A 16 -4.63 0.45 1.39
CA LEU A 16 -3.92 -0.79 1.13
C LEU A 16 -3.26 -1.32 2.40
N LEU A 17 -2.63 -0.46 3.18
CA LEU A 17 -1.99 -0.88 4.42
C LEU A 17 -2.99 -1.44 5.42
N LYS A 18 -4.19 -0.87 5.49
CA LYS A 18 -5.26 -1.40 6.32
C LYS A 18 -5.81 -2.71 5.78
N PHE A 19 -6.03 -2.75 4.48
CA PHE A 19 -6.57 -3.93 3.80
C PHE A 19 -5.64 -5.14 3.97
N ALA A 20 -4.34 -4.91 3.91
CA ALA A 20 -3.34 -5.96 4.07
C ALA A 20 -3.08 -6.32 5.54
N ASN A 21 -3.80 -5.69 6.46
CA ASN A 21 -3.67 -5.95 7.89
C ASN A 21 -2.31 -5.54 8.47
N LEU A 22 -1.65 -4.61 7.80
CA LEU A 22 -0.34 -4.11 8.27
C LEU A 22 -0.50 -3.04 9.34
N VAL A 23 -1.64 -2.36 9.33
CA VAL A 23 -1.98 -1.35 10.34
C VAL A 23 -3.45 -1.53 10.73
N SER A 24 -3.83 -1.01 11.88
CA SER A 24 -5.18 -1.13 12.40
C SER A 24 -6.06 0.07 12.07
N THR A 25 -5.46 1.26 11.90
CA THR A 25 -6.21 2.49 11.69
C THR A 25 -5.60 3.33 10.58
N GLY A 26 -6.39 4.27 10.04
CA GLY A 26 -5.89 5.21 9.04
C GLY A 26 -4.84 6.15 9.59
N GLY A 27 -4.94 6.52 10.89
CA GLY A 27 -3.93 7.37 11.52
C GLY A 27 -2.58 6.68 11.60
N GLU A 28 -2.58 5.39 11.88
CA GLU A 28 -1.36 4.58 11.92
C GLU A 28 -0.73 4.50 10.53
N ALA A 29 -1.56 4.26 9.50
CA ALA A 29 -1.10 4.22 8.13
C ALA A 29 -0.48 5.56 7.72
N LYS A 30 -1.16 6.66 8.05
CA LYS A 30 -0.68 8.00 7.75
C LYS A 30 0.70 8.24 8.35
N GLN A 31 0.88 7.86 9.62
CA GLN A 31 2.14 8.10 10.31
C GLN A 31 3.28 7.32 9.65
N LEU A 32 3.06 6.06 9.31
CA LEU A 32 4.08 5.24 8.65
C LEU A 32 4.47 5.81 7.30
N ILE A 33 3.50 6.26 6.52
CA ILE A 33 3.76 6.84 5.21
C ILE A 33 4.55 8.14 5.35
N LEU A 34 4.16 9.01 6.27
CA LEU A 34 4.85 10.29 6.47
C LEU A 34 6.26 10.09 7.02
N ASP A 35 6.50 9.01 7.74
CA ASP A 35 7.83 8.68 8.27
C ASP A 35 8.75 8.08 7.21
N GLY A 36 8.28 7.89 5.98
CA GLY A 36 9.09 7.37 4.91
C GLY A 36 9.34 5.87 4.97
N GLN A 37 8.51 5.14 5.70
CA GLN A 37 8.70 3.70 5.88
C GLN A 37 8.06 2.85 4.78
N VAL A 38 7.38 3.48 3.84
CA VAL A 38 6.67 2.79 2.77
C VAL A 38 7.23 3.21 1.42
N THR A 39 7.55 2.23 0.58
CA THR A 39 7.99 2.50 -0.79
C THR A 39 6.97 1.96 -1.77
N VAL A 40 6.87 2.61 -2.93
CA VAL A 40 6.04 2.17 -4.04
C VAL A 40 6.94 2.03 -5.25
N ASN A 41 7.00 0.82 -5.80
CA ASN A 41 7.87 0.52 -6.94
C ASN A 41 9.34 0.92 -6.66
N GLY A 42 9.79 0.72 -5.43
CA GLY A 42 11.15 0.98 -5.03
C GLY A 42 11.45 2.41 -4.62
N GLU A 43 10.48 3.31 -4.69
CA GLU A 43 10.66 4.72 -4.32
C GLU A 43 9.88 5.06 -3.06
N GLU A 44 10.50 5.83 -2.17
CA GLU A 44 9.82 6.30 -0.97
C GLU A 44 8.59 7.12 -1.35
N CYS A 45 7.45 6.80 -0.75
CA CYS A 45 6.21 7.51 -1.04
C CYS A 45 5.68 8.12 0.25
N LEU A 46 5.53 9.45 0.25
CA LEU A 46 5.01 10.19 1.40
C LEU A 46 3.56 10.59 1.22
N MET A 47 2.93 10.15 0.13
CA MET A 47 1.55 10.49 -0.20
C MET A 47 0.61 9.38 0.24
N ARG A 48 -0.12 9.60 1.33
CA ARG A 48 -1.07 8.61 1.83
C ARG A 48 -2.22 8.32 0.86
N GLY A 49 -2.53 9.29 0.00
CA GLY A 49 -3.58 9.16 -1.01
C GLY A 49 -3.08 8.66 -2.36
N LYS A 50 -1.84 8.20 -2.44
CA LYS A 50 -1.29 7.67 -3.69
C LYS A 50 -2.17 6.53 -4.20
N LYS A 51 -2.58 6.61 -5.46
CA LYS A 51 -3.36 5.56 -6.10
C LYS A 51 -2.44 4.40 -6.47
N ILE A 52 -2.69 3.25 -5.86
CA ILE A 52 -1.93 2.04 -6.14
C ILE A 52 -2.78 1.20 -7.09
N ARG A 53 -2.20 0.84 -8.23
CA ARG A 53 -2.91 0.12 -9.29
C ARG A 53 -2.37 -1.31 -9.41
N PRO A 54 -3.13 -2.19 -10.08
CA PRO A 54 -2.63 -3.54 -10.34
C PRO A 54 -1.27 -3.50 -11.02
N GLY A 55 -0.33 -4.30 -10.52
CA GLY A 55 1.05 -4.32 -10.99
C GLY A 55 2.01 -3.50 -10.17
N ASP A 56 1.52 -2.56 -9.36
CA ASP A 56 2.39 -1.80 -8.47
C ASP A 56 2.87 -2.67 -7.31
N VAL A 57 4.07 -2.38 -6.82
CA VAL A 57 4.67 -3.09 -5.69
C VAL A 57 4.86 -2.11 -4.54
N VAL A 58 4.29 -2.45 -3.40
CA VAL A 58 4.42 -1.67 -2.17
C VAL A 58 5.28 -2.45 -1.20
N ALA A 59 6.30 -1.81 -0.64
CA ALA A 59 7.17 -2.45 0.35
C ALA A 59 7.07 -1.73 1.68
N PHE A 60 7.04 -2.51 2.76
CA PHE A 60 6.95 -1.99 4.12
C PHE A 60 7.49 -3.04 5.08
N ASP A 61 8.35 -2.61 5.99
CA ASP A 61 8.87 -3.45 7.09
C ASP A 61 9.45 -4.79 6.62
N GLY A 62 10.21 -4.75 5.52
CA GLY A 62 10.87 -5.93 4.99
C GLY A 62 9.98 -6.83 4.16
N GLY A 63 8.69 -6.53 4.05
CA GLY A 63 7.75 -7.27 3.22
C GLY A 63 7.45 -6.52 1.93
N GLU A 64 7.06 -7.27 0.91
CA GLU A 64 6.64 -6.70 -0.37
C GLU A 64 5.25 -7.19 -0.72
N TYR A 65 4.43 -6.29 -1.26
CA TYR A 65 3.03 -6.57 -1.57
C TYR A 65 2.75 -6.05 -2.97
N THR A 66 2.19 -6.90 -3.83
CA THR A 66 1.77 -6.48 -5.16
C THR A 66 0.25 -6.47 -5.22
N VAL A 67 -0.29 -5.61 -6.08
CA VAL A 67 -1.73 -5.47 -6.24
C VAL A 67 -2.16 -6.19 -7.50
N ALA A 68 -3.26 -6.92 -7.41
CA ALA A 68 -3.88 -7.60 -8.54
C ALA A 68 -5.34 -7.18 -8.62
N TYR A 69 -5.87 -7.19 -9.84
CA TYR A 69 -7.27 -6.86 -10.08
C TYR A 69 -8.07 -8.14 -10.33
N GLU A 70 -9.24 -8.23 -9.74
CA GLU A 70 -10.15 -9.33 -9.96
C GLU A 70 -11.54 -8.79 -10.23
N ASP A 71 -12.15 -9.28 -11.31
CA ASP A 71 -13.52 -8.92 -11.68
C ASP A 71 -14.56 -9.52 -10.74
#